data_fb0b4b3fe951151113038c111d268f10
#
_entry.id   fb0b4b3fe951151113038c111d268f10
#
_cell.length_a   1.000
_cell.length_b   1.000
_cell.length_c   1.000
_cell.angle_alpha   90.00
_cell.angle_beta   90.00
_cell.angle_gamma   90.00
#
_symmetry.space_group_name_H-M   'P 1'
#
loop_
_entity.id
_entity.type
_entity.pdbx_description
1 polymer ?
#
loop_
_entity_poly.entity_id
_entity_poly.type
_entity_poly.pdbx_seq_one_letter_code
_entity_poly.pdbx_strand_id
1 'polypeptide(L)'
;MTLTPARRRGHEMLDDPSHDAALAERSLHDVALANRWFGGRRAILREVRQVLARTPAGMTLRLLDIGTGLGDIPAAVQRLAGRDARHVTTIGLELAPALAHVAHGACSHAVAANALALPFATASIDIVTCSQLLHHFEDETAARLLRECTRVARHAVIVGDLRRSWVAVAGLWLSSFALRFHPVSRHDGVVSILRGYTRAELALLIARATGRRAVVRHALGWRITATWFPGFNAT
;
A
#
# COMPACT_ATOMS: atom_id res chain seq x y z
N MET A 1 27.13 12.98 6.89
CA MET A 1 25.70 12.74 7.27
C MET A 1 25.10 11.74 6.28
N THR A 2 24.51 10.65 6.77
CA THR A 2 23.84 9.69 5.92
C THR A 2 22.54 10.30 5.39
N LEU A 3 22.28 10.19 4.08
CA LEU A 3 21.02 10.68 3.45
C LEU A 3 19.78 9.91 3.93
N THR A 4 19.98 8.76 4.59
CA THR A 4 18.92 7.93 5.18
C THR A 4 18.92 8.14 6.70
N PRO A 5 17.89 8.79 7.27
CA PRO A 5 17.77 8.98 8.71
C PRO A 5 17.50 7.67 9.44
N ALA A 6 17.71 7.66 10.77
CA ALA A 6 17.18 6.59 11.61
C ALA A 6 15.64 6.55 11.50
N ARG A 7 15.04 5.36 11.61
CA ARG A 7 13.59 5.22 11.59
C ARG A 7 13.00 5.88 12.84
N ARG A 8 12.08 6.81 12.64
CA ARG A 8 11.44 7.56 13.71
C ARG A 8 9.97 7.15 13.79
N ARG A 9 9.50 6.88 14.98
CA ARG A 9 8.08 6.65 15.27
C ARG A 9 7.48 7.96 15.77
N GLY A 10 7.13 8.84 14.83
CA GLY A 10 6.35 10.05 15.12
C GLY A 10 4.86 9.71 15.25
N HIS A 11 4.04 10.68 15.62
CA HIS A 11 2.57 10.57 15.63
C HIS A 11 2.03 11.32 14.42
N GLU A 12 1.23 10.68 13.59
CA GLU A 12 0.48 11.36 12.54
C GLU A 12 -0.79 11.92 13.17
N MET A 13 -1.13 13.15 12.82
CA MET A 13 -2.33 13.81 13.37
C MET A 13 -3.59 13.03 13.00
N LEU A 14 -3.62 12.44 11.81
CA LEU A 14 -4.76 11.66 11.32
C LEU A 14 -4.85 10.24 11.91
N ASP A 15 -3.86 9.78 12.67
CA ASP A 15 -3.98 8.54 13.44
C ASP A 15 -4.99 8.70 14.61
N ASP A 16 -5.34 9.94 15.00
CA ASP A 16 -6.33 10.22 16.04
C ASP A 16 -7.75 10.15 15.47
N PRO A 17 -8.59 9.19 15.92
CA PRO A 17 -9.95 9.01 15.42
C PRO A 17 -10.92 10.17 15.79
N SER A 18 -10.50 11.10 16.63
CA SER A 18 -11.30 12.28 17.01
C SER A 18 -11.31 13.38 15.95
N HIS A 19 -10.47 13.26 14.91
CA HIS A 19 -10.43 14.26 13.85
C HIS A 19 -11.72 14.25 13.00
N ASP A 20 -12.07 15.44 12.51
CA ASP A 20 -13.21 15.65 11.62
C ASP A 20 -13.12 14.77 10.35
N ALA A 21 -14.22 14.13 9.99
CA ALA A 21 -14.33 13.28 8.81
C ALA A 21 -13.97 14.03 7.52
N ALA A 22 -14.31 15.35 7.42
CA ALA A 22 -13.95 16.17 6.27
C ALA A 22 -12.44 16.39 6.15
N LEU A 23 -11.72 16.51 7.27
CA LEU A 23 -10.27 16.60 7.28
C LEU A 23 -9.62 15.27 6.87
N ALA A 24 -10.16 14.16 7.33
CA ALA A 24 -9.69 12.82 6.94
C ALA A 24 -9.87 12.60 5.43
N GLU A 25 -11.05 12.92 4.88
CA GLU A 25 -11.31 12.83 3.43
C GLU A 25 -10.36 13.73 2.63
N ARG A 26 -10.18 14.98 3.06
CA ARG A 26 -9.25 15.93 2.42
C ARG A 26 -7.82 15.35 2.39
N SER A 27 -7.37 14.77 3.48
CA SER A 27 -6.05 14.18 3.56
C SER A 27 -5.89 12.97 2.65
N LEU A 28 -6.91 12.13 2.52
CA LEU A 28 -6.91 11.01 1.56
C LEU A 28 -6.78 11.51 0.11
N HIS A 29 -7.39 12.65 -0.23
CA HIS A 29 -7.17 13.29 -1.54
C HIS A 29 -5.71 13.73 -1.73
N ASP A 30 -5.10 14.34 -0.71
CA ASP A 30 -3.69 14.74 -0.76
C ASP A 30 -2.77 13.52 -0.90
N VAL A 31 -3.06 12.41 -0.18
CA VAL A 31 -2.33 11.13 -0.29
C VAL A 31 -2.48 10.53 -1.70
N ALA A 32 -3.69 10.50 -2.26
CA ALA A 32 -3.93 10.00 -3.61
C ALA A 32 -3.19 10.84 -4.66
N LEU A 33 -3.16 12.18 -4.47
CA LEU A 33 -2.40 13.08 -5.31
C LEU A 33 -0.88 12.82 -5.20
N ALA A 34 -0.36 12.65 -3.98
CA ALA A 34 1.02 12.27 -3.73
C ALA A 34 1.37 10.92 -4.37
N ASN A 35 0.49 9.93 -4.29
CA ASN A 35 0.66 8.63 -4.94
C ASN A 35 0.76 8.75 -6.47
N ARG A 36 -0.03 9.63 -7.04
CA ARG A 36 -0.02 9.88 -8.48
C ARG A 36 1.28 10.55 -8.93
N TRP A 37 1.72 11.61 -8.22
CA TRP A 37 2.86 12.44 -8.63
C TRP A 37 4.21 11.85 -8.21
N PHE A 38 4.32 11.28 -7.01
CA PHE A 38 5.56 10.70 -6.49
C PHE A 38 5.70 9.20 -6.76
N GLY A 39 4.95 8.66 -7.73
CA GLY A 39 5.20 7.35 -8.29
C GLY A 39 4.70 6.16 -7.48
N GLY A 40 4.03 6.35 -6.34
CA GLY A 40 3.51 5.25 -5.51
C GLY A 40 2.58 4.32 -6.28
N ARG A 41 1.56 4.87 -6.93
CA ARG A 41 0.65 4.12 -7.79
C ARG A 41 1.37 3.40 -8.95
N ARG A 42 2.32 4.08 -9.61
CA ARG A 42 3.10 3.47 -10.71
C ARG A 42 3.94 2.29 -10.23
N ALA A 43 4.47 2.39 -9.00
CA ALA A 43 5.26 1.32 -8.41
C ALA A 43 4.41 0.06 -8.20
N ILE A 44 3.22 0.18 -7.60
CA ILE A 44 2.29 -0.95 -7.43
C ILE A 44 1.86 -1.51 -8.78
N LEU A 45 1.44 -0.68 -9.74
CA LEU A 45 1.00 -1.13 -11.06
C LEU A 45 2.10 -1.87 -11.83
N ARG A 46 3.36 -1.49 -11.65
CA ARG A 46 4.50 -2.23 -12.23
C ARG A 46 4.56 -3.66 -11.68
N GLU A 47 4.46 -3.84 -10.36
CA GLU A 47 4.49 -5.17 -9.74
C GLU A 47 3.24 -5.98 -10.12
N VAL A 48 2.05 -5.38 -10.10
CA VAL A 48 0.81 -6.03 -10.56
C VAL A 48 0.95 -6.51 -11.99
N ARG A 49 1.46 -5.67 -12.91
CA ARG A 49 1.68 -6.08 -14.32
C ARG A 49 2.61 -7.28 -14.43
N GLN A 50 3.67 -7.37 -13.63
CA GLN A 50 4.56 -8.52 -13.62
C GLN A 50 3.86 -9.80 -13.14
N VAL A 51 2.95 -9.70 -12.17
CA VAL A 51 2.13 -10.83 -11.71
C VAL A 51 1.14 -11.24 -12.80
N LEU A 52 0.41 -10.28 -13.38
CA LEU A 52 -0.53 -10.53 -14.46
C LEU A 52 0.14 -11.22 -15.66
N ALA A 53 1.34 -10.80 -16.03
CA ALA A 53 2.09 -11.40 -17.14
C ALA A 53 2.44 -12.88 -16.91
N ARG A 54 2.47 -13.35 -15.66
CA ARG A 54 2.76 -14.74 -15.28
C ARG A 54 1.49 -15.59 -15.12
N THR A 55 0.32 -14.98 -15.16
CA THR A 55 -0.96 -15.70 -15.06
C THR A 55 -1.51 -16.00 -16.45
N PRO A 56 -2.15 -17.17 -16.67
CA PRO A 56 -2.76 -17.51 -17.95
C PRO A 56 -3.75 -16.44 -18.43
N ALA A 57 -3.83 -16.27 -19.75
CA ALA A 57 -4.82 -15.38 -20.34
C ALA A 57 -6.25 -15.94 -20.12
N GLY A 58 -7.25 -15.05 -20.05
CA GLY A 58 -8.66 -15.45 -19.88
C GLY A 58 -9.09 -15.76 -18.45
N MET A 59 -8.17 -15.80 -17.48
CA MET A 59 -8.55 -15.93 -16.07
C MET A 59 -9.11 -14.64 -15.52
N THR A 60 -10.23 -14.72 -14.80
CA THR A 60 -10.68 -13.63 -13.92
C THR A 60 -9.95 -13.73 -12.59
N LEU A 61 -9.23 -12.68 -12.25
CA LEU A 61 -8.44 -12.60 -11.01
C LEU A 61 -9.14 -11.72 -9.97
N ARG A 62 -8.95 -12.04 -8.70
CA ARG A 62 -9.39 -11.22 -7.57
C ARG A 62 -8.19 -10.49 -6.97
N LEU A 63 -8.29 -9.18 -6.86
CA LEU A 63 -7.30 -8.34 -6.19
C LEU A 63 -7.94 -7.71 -4.95
N LEU A 64 -7.31 -7.92 -3.80
CA LEU A 64 -7.64 -7.25 -2.54
C LEU A 64 -6.62 -6.14 -2.30
N ASP A 65 -7.11 -4.91 -2.11
CA ASP A 65 -6.28 -3.76 -1.73
C ASP A 65 -6.59 -3.36 -0.29
N ILE A 66 -5.59 -3.48 0.58
CA ILE A 66 -5.71 -3.27 2.03
C ILE A 66 -5.32 -1.84 2.37
N GLY A 67 -6.19 -1.14 3.09
CA GLY A 67 -6.06 0.30 3.30
C GLY A 67 -6.25 1.06 1.98
N THR A 68 -7.35 0.78 1.30
CA THR A 68 -7.55 1.20 -0.09
C THR A 68 -7.79 2.71 -0.25
N GLY A 69 -8.14 3.42 0.84
CA GLY A 69 -8.43 4.85 0.83
C GLY A 69 -9.54 5.19 -0.17
N LEU A 70 -9.23 6.02 -1.14
CA LEU A 70 -10.17 6.40 -2.21
C LEU A 70 -10.30 5.36 -3.35
N GLY A 71 -9.64 4.20 -3.25
CA GLY A 71 -9.67 3.17 -4.29
C GLY A 71 -8.87 3.51 -5.56
N ASP A 72 -7.92 4.43 -5.50
CA ASP A 72 -7.14 4.88 -6.67
C ASP A 72 -6.25 3.76 -7.26
N ILE A 73 -5.75 2.85 -6.44
CA ILE A 73 -4.98 1.67 -6.88
C ILE A 73 -5.91 0.64 -7.54
N PRO A 74 -6.99 0.15 -6.90
CA PRO A 74 -7.97 -0.73 -7.54
C PRO A 74 -8.46 -0.24 -8.90
N ALA A 75 -8.92 1.02 -8.97
CA ALA A 75 -9.36 1.63 -10.22
C ALA A 75 -8.26 1.66 -11.30
N ALA A 76 -7.01 1.89 -10.90
CA ALA A 76 -5.90 1.88 -11.84
C ALA A 76 -5.52 0.47 -12.30
N VAL A 77 -5.67 -0.54 -11.43
CA VAL A 77 -5.48 -1.97 -11.78
C VAL A 77 -6.54 -2.43 -12.76
N GLN A 78 -7.81 -2.08 -12.57
CA GLN A 78 -8.89 -2.40 -13.53
C GLN A 78 -8.59 -1.83 -14.91
N ARG A 79 -8.18 -0.54 -14.98
CA ARG A 79 -7.79 0.08 -16.25
C ARG A 79 -6.57 -0.58 -16.89
N LEU A 80 -5.60 -1.00 -16.09
CA LEU A 80 -4.43 -1.74 -16.57
C LEU A 80 -4.83 -3.08 -17.16
N ALA A 81 -5.62 -3.87 -16.42
CA ALA A 81 -6.07 -5.19 -16.83
C ALA A 81 -6.93 -5.11 -18.12
N GLY A 82 -7.84 -4.13 -18.22
CA GLY A 82 -8.67 -3.94 -19.39
C GLY A 82 -7.88 -3.64 -20.67
N ARG A 83 -6.74 -2.95 -20.58
CA ARG A 83 -5.84 -2.73 -21.73
C ARG A 83 -5.19 -4.01 -22.24
N ASP A 84 -4.95 -4.96 -21.34
CA ASP A 84 -4.34 -6.24 -21.64
C ASP A 84 -5.39 -7.35 -21.87
N ALA A 85 -6.66 -6.99 -22.11
CA ALA A 85 -7.81 -7.87 -22.26
C ALA A 85 -7.96 -8.90 -21.11
N ARG A 86 -7.66 -8.48 -19.89
CA ARG A 86 -7.75 -9.27 -18.66
C ARG A 86 -8.88 -8.75 -17.77
N HIS A 87 -9.47 -9.64 -17.01
CA HIS A 87 -10.51 -9.31 -16.04
C HIS A 87 -9.95 -9.39 -14.61
N VAL A 88 -10.04 -8.28 -13.87
CA VAL A 88 -9.67 -8.23 -12.46
C VAL A 88 -10.84 -7.66 -11.65
N THR A 89 -11.41 -8.48 -10.77
CA THR A 89 -12.36 -8.04 -9.76
C THR A 89 -11.56 -7.45 -8.60
N THR A 90 -11.80 -6.20 -8.27
CA THR A 90 -11.08 -5.51 -7.21
C THR A 90 -11.94 -5.39 -5.95
N ILE A 91 -11.32 -5.64 -4.79
CA ILE A 91 -11.93 -5.54 -3.48
C ILE A 91 -11.10 -4.52 -2.69
N GLY A 92 -11.71 -3.40 -2.32
CA GLY A 92 -11.09 -2.43 -1.41
C GLY A 92 -11.42 -2.77 0.04
N LEU A 93 -10.44 -2.79 0.93
CA LEU A 93 -10.66 -3.00 2.35
C LEU A 93 -10.21 -1.78 3.15
N GLU A 94 -11.10 -1.31 4.01
CA GLU A 94 -10.87 -0.24 4.98
C GLU A 94 -11.33 -0.63 6.37
N LEU A 95 -10.72 -0.03 7.40
CA LEU A 95 -11.15 -0.27 8.78
C LEU A 95 -12.46 0.45 9.07
N ALA A 96 -12.57 1.72 8.65
CA ALA A 96 -13.73 2.57 8.90
C ALA A 96 -14.81 2.34 7.83
N PRO A 97 -16.08 2.03 8.22
CA PRO A 97 -17.18 1.83 7.27
C PRO A 97 -17.40 3.02 6.32
N ALA A 98 -17.22 4.25 6.82
CA ALA A 98 -17.38 5.45 6.00
C ALA A 98 -16.36 5.50 4.86
N LEU A 99 -15.10 5.13 5.12
CA LEU A 99 -14.05 5.07 4.09
C LEU A 99 -14.29 3.92 3.10
N ALA A 100 -14.75 2.76 3.58
CA ALA A 100 -15.15 1.66 2.71
C ALA A 100 -16.29 2.08 1.77
N HIS A 101 -17.24 2.88 2.26
CA HIS A 101 -18.32 3.43 1.42
C HIS A 101 -17.77 4.34 0.31
N VAL A 102 -16.82 5.23 0.62
CA VAL A 102 -16.17 6.09 -0.38
C VAL A 102 -15.44 5.26 -1.43
N ALA A 103 -14.71 4.22 -1.02
CA ALA A 103 -13.97 3.35 -1.94
C ALA A 103 -14.88 2.54 -2.87
N HIS A 104 -16.15 2.32 -2.52
CA HIS A 104 -17.10 1.54 -3.31
C HIS A 104 -17.29 2.07 -4.73
N GLY A 105 -17.17 3.39 -4.95
CA GLY A 105 -17.26 4.00 -6.29
C GLY A 105 -16.07 3.69 -7.21
N ALA A 106 -14.95 3.22 -6.66
CA ALA A 106 -13.69 2.99 -7.38
C ALA A 106 -13.26 1.51 -7.44
N CYS A 107 -13.90 0.65 -6.65
CA CYS A 107 -13.65 -0.79 -6.58
C CYS A 107 -14.85 -1.58 -7.11
N SER A 108 -14.65 -2.86 -7.49
CA SER A 108 -15.77 -3.76 -7.79
C SER A 108 -16.59 -4.05 -6.52
N HIS A 109 -15.91 -4.16 -5.39
CA HIS A 109 -16.48 -4.33 -4.05
C HIS A 109 -15.67 -3.54 -3.04
N ALA A 110 -16.31 -3.12 -1.93
CA ALA A 110 -15.63 -2.54 -0.78
C ALA A 110 -16.11 -3.21 0.51
N VAL A 111 -15.19 -3.44 1.44
CA VAL A 111 -15.42 -4.16 2.69
C VAL A 111 -14.86 -3.36 3.86
N ALA A 112 -15.66 -3.16 4.90
CA ALA A 112 -15.18 -2.63 6.16
C ALA A 112 -14.73 -3.79 7.06
N ALA A 113 -13.41 -3.91 7.29
CA ALA A 113 -12.85 -5.00 8.10
C ALA A 113 -11.47 -4.64 8.66
N ASN A 114 -11.06 -5.39 9.70
CA ASN A 114 -9.73 -5.26 10.28
C ASN A 114 -8.70 -6.02 9.43
N ALA A 115 -7.70 -5.32 8.92
CA ALA A 115 -6.60 -5.88 8.15
C ALA A 115 -5.75 -6.92 8.93
N LEU A 116 -5.79 -6.87 10.26
CA LEU A 116 -5.10 -7.82 11.14
C LEU A 116 -5.86 -9.13 11.35
N ALA A 117 -7.09 -9.24 10.81
CA ALA A 117 -7.93 -10.44 10.84
C ALA A 117 -8.84 -10.42 9.60
N LEU A 118 -8.26 -10.73 8.45
CA LEU A 118 -8.95 -10.61 7.16
C LEU A 118 -10.12 -11.60 7.04
N PRO A 119 -11.33 -11.14 6.65
CA PRO A 119 -12.53 -11.99 6.54
C PRO A 119 -12.55 -12.81 5.24
N PHE A 120 -11.40 -13.31 4.84
CA PHE A 120 -11.23 -14.12 3.63
C PHE A 120 -10.59 -15.46 3.96
N ALA A 121 -11.00 -16.51 3.29
CA ALA A 121 -10.41 -17.83 3.45
C ALA A 121 -8.94 -17.86 2.97
N THR A 122 -8.17 -18.82 3.47
CA THR A 122 -6.80 -19.05 3.02
C THR A 122 -6.76 -19.26 1.50
N ALA A 123 -5.82 -18.61 0.82
CA ALA A 123 -5.60 -18.70 -0.63
C ALA A 123 -6.87 -18.43 -1.48
N SER A 124 -7.77 -17.54 -1.02
CA SER A 124 -9.00 -17.20 -1.72
C SER A 124 -8.89 -15.94 -2.61
N ILE A 125 -7.82 -15.18 -2.45
CA ILE A 125 -7.54 -13.95 -3.19
C ILE A 125 -6.31 -14.17 -4.07
N ASP A 126 -6.38 -13.81 -5.34
CA ASP A 126 -5.27 -14.07 -6.26
C ASP A 126 -4.10 -13.12 -6.03
N ILE A 127 -4.37 -11.84 -5.84
CA ILE A 127 -3.35 -10.80 -5.60
C ILE A 127 -3.78 -9.95 -4.41
N VAL A 128 -2.90 -9.78 -3.44
CA VAL A 128 -3.10 -8.85 -2.32
C VAL A 128 -2.16 -7.67 -2.49
N THR A 129 -2.69 -6.45 -2.45
CA THR A 129 -1.92 -5.21 -2.42
C THR A 129 -2.10 -4.52 -1.07
N CYS A 130 -1.03 -3.88 -0.60
CA CYS A 130 -1.04 -3.03 0.59
C CYS A 130 -0.10 -1.86 0.31
N SER A 131 -0.64 -0.65 0.22
CA SER A 131 0.13 0.52 -0.19
C SER A 131 0.05 1.61 0.87
N GLN A 132 1.22 2.10 1.31
CA GLN A 132 1.35 3.19 2.27
C GLN A 132 0.56 2.95 3.57
N LEU A 133 0.57 1.72 4.04
CA LEU A 133 -0.11 1.33 5.27
C LEU A 133 0.86 0.73 6.29
N LEU A 134 1.88 -0.02 5.81
CA LEU A 134 2.73 -0.82 6.71
C LEU A 134 3.52 0.04 7.69
N HIS A 135 3.92 1.25 7.31
CA HIS A 135 4.69 2.17 8.15
C HIS A 135 3.90 2.73 9.35
N HIS A 136 2.55 2.63 9.36
CA HIS A 136 1.73 3.01 10.50
C HIS A 136 1.85 2.03 11.68
N PHE A 137 2.25 0.78 11.40
CA PHE A 137 2.27 -0.27 12.41
C PHE A 137 3.64 -0.45 13.08
N GLU A 138 3.59 -0.85 14.37
CA GLU A 138 4.72 -1.42 15.07
C GLU A 138 5.14 -2.74 14.43
N ASP A 139 6.41 -3.15 14.57
CA ASP A 139 6.96 -4.28 13.83
C ASP A 139 6.19 -5.59 14.04
N GLU A 140 5.68 -5.85 15.27
CA GLU A 140 4.89 -7.06 15.53
C GLU A 140 3.50 -6.99 14.87
N THR A 141 2.85 -5.83 14.93
CA THR A 141 1.56 -5.62 14.26
C THR A 141 1.72 -5.65 12.73
N ALA A 142 2.79 -5.05 12.21
CA ALA A 142 3.15 -5.14 10.80
C ALA A 142 3.40 -6.60 10.38
N ALA A 143 4.08 -7.39 11.22
CA ALA A 143 4.29 -8.81 10.96
C ALA A 143 2.96 -9.59 10.94
N ARG A 144 2.02 -9.27 11.83
CA ARG A 144 0.67 -9.87 11.80
C ARG A 144 -0.09 -9.54 10.52
N LEU A 145 -0.06 -8.27 10.07
CA LEU A 145 -0.62 -7.86 8.79
C LEU A 145 -0.02 -8.66 7.63
N LEU A 146 1.31 -8.79 7.57
CA LEU A 146 1.99 -9.52 6.52
C LEU A 146 1.65 -11.02 6.51
N ARG A 147 1.46 -11.63 7.69
CA ARG A 147 0.97 -13.01 7.81
C ARG A 147 -0.44 -13.15 7.23
N GLU A 148 -1.36 -12.26 7.57
CA GLU A 148 -2.73 -12.26 7.04
C GLU A 148 -2.75 -12.04 5.51
N CYS A 149 -1.99 -11.07 4.99
CA CYS A 149 -1.83 -10.89 3.55
C CYS A 149 -1.35 -12.20 2.87
N THR A 150 -0.34 -12.86 3.47
CA THR A 150 0.22 -14.10 2.93
C THR A 150 -0.77 -15.25 3.01
N ARG A 151 -1.55 -15.33 4.10
CA ARG A 151 -2.56 -16.38 4.29
C ARG A 151 -3.66 -16.34 3.23
N VAL A 152 -4.19 -15.15 2.95
CA VAL A 152 -5.32 -15.01 2.02
C VAL A 152 -4.89 -15.00 0.55
N ALA A 153 -3.63 -14.66 0.26
CA ALA A 153 -3.12 -14.58 -1.10
C ALA A 153 -2.85 -15.98 -1.70
N ARG A 154 -3.25 -16.16 -2.96
CA ARG A 154 -2.98 -17.37 -3.75
C ARG A 154 -1.72 -17.23 -4.59
N HIS A 155 -1.59 -16.13 -5.33
CA HIS A 155 -0.51 -15.95 -6.29
C HIS A 155 0.55 -14.97 -5.81
N ALA A 156 0.18 -13.79 -5.34
CA ALA A 156 1.16 -12.79 -4.94
C ALA A 156 0.66 -11.86 -3.84
N VAL A 157 1.61 -11.39 -3.02
CA VAL A 157 1.42 -10.22 -2.16
C VAL A 157 2.38 -9.13 -2.63
N ILE A 158 1.88 -7.92 -2.75
CA ILE A 158 2.60 -6.73 -3.19
C ILE A 158 2.44 -5.65 -2.12
N VAL A 159 3.52 -5.28 -1.46
CA VAL A 159 3.56 -4.15 -0.54
C VAL A 159 4.26 -2.98 -1.23
N GLY A 160 3.66 -1.81 -1.17
CA GLY A 160 4.30 -0.56 -1.57
C GLY A 160 4.33 0.40 -0.39
N ASP A 161 5.51 0.97 -0.12
CA ASP A 161 5.63 1.88 1.00
C ASP A 161 6.65 2.99 0.73
N LEU A 162 6.82 3.87 1.70
CA LEU A 162 7.77 4.97 1.68
C LEU A 162 9.18 4.46 2.00
N ARG A 163 10.15 4.98 1.24
CA ARG A 163 11.56 4.83 1.56
C ARG A 163 12.04 6.09 2.25
N ARG A 164 12.48 5.98 3.50
CA ARG A 164 12.93 7.14 4.23
C ARG A 164 14.22 7.74 3.68
N SER A 165 14.21 9.07 3.58
CA SER A 165 15.32 9.86 3.06
C SER A 165 15.11 11.32 3.42
N TRP A 166 16.15 12.04 3.82
CA TRP A 166 16.08 13.49 4.01
C TRP A 166 15.74 14.23 2.72
N VAL A 167 16.18 13.72 1.57
CA VAL A 167 15.83 14.29 0.26
C VAL A 167 14.32 14.12 -0.02
N ALA A 168 13.74 12.97 0.37
CA ALA A 168 12.30 12.76 0.25
C ALA A 168 11.50 13.73 1.15
N VAL A 169 11.96 13.95 2.38
CA VAL A 169 11.35 14.92 3.32
C VAL A 169 11.37 16.33 2.70
N ALA A 170 12.54 16.79 2.26
CA ALA A 170 12.68 18.11 1.64
C ALA A 170 11.83 18.23 0.37
N GLY A 171 11.84 17.21 -0.49
CA GLY A 171 11.06 17.17 -1.73
C GLY A 171 9.55 17.21 -1.47
N LEU A 172 9.04 16.43 -0.52
CA LEU A 172 7.64 16.48 -0.12
C LEU A 172 7.27 17.85 0.45
N TRP A 173 8.09 18.35 1.38
CA TRP A 173 7.83 19.64 2.02
C TRP A 173 7.72 20.77 0.99
N LEU A 174 8.67 20.88 0.09
CA LEU A 174 8.66 21.90 -0.97
C LEU A 174 7.48 21.71 -1.94
N SER A 175 7.27 20.50 -2.45
CA SER A 175 6.19 20.23 -3.42
C SER A 175 4.80 20.36 -2.81
N SER A 176 4.64 20.16 -1.50
CA SER A 176 3.35 20.28 -0.81
C SER A 176 2.77 21.70 -0.87
N PHE A 177 3.60 22.72 -1.00
CA PHE A 177 3.11 24.11 -1.21
C PHE A 177 2.59 24.28 -2.65
N ALA A 178 3.32 23.79 -3.65
CA ALA A 178 2.90 23.84 -5.05
C ALA A 178 1.61 23.02 -5.29
N LEU A 179 1.48 21.88 -4.63
CA LEU A 179 0.33 20.99 -4.71
C LEU A 179 -0.81 21.39 -3.76
N ARG A 180 -0.64 22.47 -2.97
CA ARG A 180 -1.63 23.01 -2.03
C ARG A 180 -2.14 21.98 -1.01
N PHE A 181 -1.24 21.11 -0.52
CA PHE A 181 -1.58 20.15 0.54
C PHE A 181 -2.01 20.86 1.81
N HIS A 182 -2.99 20.27 2.50
CA HIS A 182 -3.40 20.75 3.81
C HIS A 182 -2.20 20.71 4.79
N PRO A 183 -2.07 21.65 5.74
CA PRO A 183 -0.98 21.66 6.72
C PRO A 183 -0.82 20.34 7.48
N VAL A 184 -1.92 19.69 7.86
CA VAL A 184 -1.95 18.37 8.50
C VAL A 184 -1.34 17.31 7.56
N SER A 185 -1.79 17.24 6.32
CA SER A 185 -1.24 16.27 5.32
C SER A 185 0.24 16.49 5.05
N ARG A 186 0.72 17.74 5.14
CA ARG A 186 2.14 18.07 5.00
C ARG A 186 2.94 17.57 6.19
N HIS A 187 2.45 17.79 7.42
CA HIS A 187 3.07 17.28 8.66
C HIS A 187 3.12 15.75 8.61
N ASP A 188 1.97 15.11 8.40
CA ASP A 188 1.84 13.66 8.43
C ASP A 188 2.67 13.00 7.32
N GLY A 189 2.73 13.60 6.14
CA GLY A 189 3.59 13.10 5.07
C GLY A 189 5.09 13.10 5.41
N VAL A 190 5.56 14.06 6.20
CA VAL A 190 6.95 14.06 6.72
C VAL A 190 7.12 12.93 7.74
N VAL A 191 6.18 12.77 8.66
CA VAL A 191 6.18 11.69 9.66
C VAL A 191 6.17 10.34 8.97
N SER A 192 5.28 10.12 7.99
CA SER A 192 5.18 8.89 7.19
C SER A 192 6.52 8.54 6.50
N ILE A 193 7.20 9.53 5.88
CA ILE A 193 8.52 9.29 5.26
C ILE A 193 9.53 8.83 6.31
N LEU A 194 9.56 9.42 7.49
CA LEU A 194 10.49 9.07 8.55
C LEU A 194 10.18 7.71 9.21
N ARG A 195 8.92 7.26 9.17
CA ARG A 195 8.47 5.91 9.55
C ARG A 195 8.82 4.86 8.48
N GLY A 196 9.06 5.26 7.23
CA GLY A 196 9.32 4.39 6.09
C GLY A 196 10.48 3.42 6.28
N TYR A 197 10.62 2.48 5.37
CA TYR A 197 11.58 1.38 5.45
C TYR A 197 12.81 1.61 4.58
N THR A 198 13.93 1.00 4.93
CA THR A 198 15.00 0.66 4.00
C THR A 198 14.69 -0.67 3.30
N ARG A 199 15.39 -0.96 2.20
CA ARG A 199 15.26 -2.24 1.50
C ARG A 199 15.55 -3.44 2.41
N ALA A 200 16.60 -3.35 3.20
CA ALA A 200 17.02 -4.42 4.09
C ALA A 200 16.01 -4.66 5.21
N GLU A 201 15.50 -3.60 5.84
CA GLU A 201 14.49 -3.70 6.90
C GLU A 201 13.19 -4.32 6.40
N LEU A 202 12.67 -3.86 5.25
CA LEU A 202 11.43 -4.43 4.69
C LEU A 202 11.61 -5.90 4.31
N ALA A 203 12.74 -6.25 3.68
CA ALA A 203 13.03 -7.64 3.34
C ALA A 203 13.13 -8.52 4.60
N LEU A 204 13.81 -8.05 5.64
CA LEU A 204 13.95 -8.78 6.89
C LEU A 204 12.62 -8.95 7.64
N LEU A 205 11.80 -7.89 7.68
CA LEU A 205 10.48 -7.92 8.30
C LEU A 205 9.59 -8.97 7.61
N ILE A 206 9.53 -8.97 6.27
CA ILE A 206 8.75 -9.93 5.51
C ILE A 206 9.26 -11.35 5.74
N ALA A 207 10.58 -11.56 5.69
CA ALA A 207 11.16 -12.89 5.90
C ALA A 207 10.86 -13.45 7.29
N ARG A 208 10.98 -12.62 8.34
CA ARG A 208 10.65 -13.00 9.72
C ARG A 208 9.17 -13.26 9.93
N ALA A 209 8.30 -12.42 9.33
CA ALA A 209 6.86 -12.54 9.51
C ALA A 209 6.26 -13.74 8.78
N THR A 210 6.74 -14.05 7.57
CA THR A 210 6.06 -14.95 6.64
C THR A 210 6.88 -16.20 6.27
N GLY A 211 8.15 -16.24 6.61
CA GLY A 211 9.10 -17.27 6.14
C GLY A 211 9.41 -17.16 4.63
N ARG A 212 8.99 -16.08 3.96
CA ARG A 212 9.13 -15.92 2.51
C ARG A 212 10.21 -14.90 2.16
N ARG A 213 10.87 -15.10 1.03
CA ARG A 213 11.79 -14.12 0.45
C ARG A 213 11.02 -13.20 -0.50
N ALA A 214 11.03 -11.90 -0.21
CA ALA A 214 10.45 -10.89 -1.07
C ALA A 214 11.48 -10.33 -2.04
N VAL A 215 11.05 -10.05 -3.27
CA VAL A 215 11.81 -9.23 -4.21
C VAL A 215 11.53 -7.77 -3.87
N VAL A 216 12.51 -7.10 -3.24
CA VAL A 216 12.37 -5.70 -2.83
C VAL A 216 13.05 -4.79 -3.84
N ARG A 217 12.31 -3.77 -4.34
CA ARG A 217 12.78 -2.82 -5.35
C ARG A 217 12.58 -1.39 -4.89
N HIS A 218 13.51 -0.51 -5.28
CA HIS A 218 13.28 0.92 -5.21
C HIS A 218 12.44 1.39 -6.42
N ALA A 219 11.62 2.39 -6.20
CA ALA A 219 10.86 3.06 -7.24
C ALA A 219 11.03 4.58 -7.16
N LEU A 220 10.59 5.27 -8.20
CA LEU A 220 10.65 6.73 -8.28
C LEU A 220 9.90 7.39 -7.10
N GLY A 221 10.32 8.59 -6.73
CA GLY A 221 9.70 9.36 -5.65
C GLY A 221 9.94 8.78 -4.27
N TRP A 222 11.11 8.16 -4.05
CA TRP A 222 11.46 7.53 -2.77
C TRP A 222 10.43 6.52 -2.30
N ARG A 223 9.96 5.69 -3.23
CA ARG A 223 9.07 4.57 -2.96
C ARG A 223 9.87 3.26 -2.91
N ILE A 224 9.32 2.29 -2.22
CA ILE A 224 9.84 0.94 -2.13
C ILE A 224 8.70 -0.04 -2.38
N THR A 225 8.96 -1.11 -3.12
CA THR A 225 8.00 -2.22 -3.30
C THR A 225 8.63 -3.51 -2.85
N ALA A 226 7.81 -4.40 -2.32
CA ALA A 226 8.19 -5.78 -2.01
C ALA A 226 7.12 -6.71 -2.57
N THR A 227 7.54 -7.72 -3.31
CA THR A 227 6.65 -8.73 -3.89
C THR A 227 7.13 -10.12 -3.51
N TRP A 228 6.23 -10.97 -3.03
CA TRP A 228 6.50 -12.39 -2.76
C TRP A 228 5.31 -13.26 -3.15
N PHE A 229 5.58 -14.56 -3.26
CA PHE A 229 4.64 -15.56 -3.75
C PHE A 229 4.37 -16.58 -2.64
N PRO A 230 3.14 -16.69 -2.09
CA PRO A 230 2.81 -17.57 -0.96
C PRO A 230 3.05 -19.06 -1.25
N GLY A 231 2.79 -19.50 -2.49
CA GLY A 231 2.88 -20.89 -2.90
C GLY A 231 4.30 -21.42 -3.21
N PHE A 232 5.30 -20.56 -3.32
CA PHE A 232 6.69 -20.96 -3.59
C PHE A 232 7.48 -21.05 -2.28
N ASN A 233 7.76 -22.27 -1.81
CA ASN A 233 8.89 -22.47 -0.91
C ASN A 233 10.15 -22.27 -1.74
N ALA A 234 10.99 -21.30 -1.38
CA ALA A 234 12.36 -21.27 -1.91
C ALA A 234 13.09 -22.46 -1.28
N THR A 235 13.22 -23.54 -2.05
CA THR A 235 14.23 -24.59 -1.81
C THR A 235 15.61 -24.00 -1.99
#